data_3e83653d66c71d94a57dafb3ea1772d4
#
_entry.id   3e83653d66c71d94a57dafb3ea1772d4
#
_cell.length_a   1.000
_cell.length_b   1.000
_cell.length_c   1.000
_cell.angle_alpha   90.00
_cell.angle_beta   90.00
_cell.angle_gamma   90.00
#
_symmetry.space_group_name_H-M   'P 1'
#
loop_
_entity.id
_entity.type
_entity.pdbx_description
1 polymer ?
#
loop_
_entity_poly.entity_id
_entity_poly.type
_entity_poly.pdbx_seq_one_letter_code
_entity_poly.pdbx_strand_id
1 'polypeptide(L)' 'MWFVFEAEYAIEDGRANWNRPIPETMAWHGPYATAAEADKVATARMWANVDIYAHKARTVDLTAPNE' A
#
# COMPACT_ATOMS: atom_id res chain seq x y z
N MET A 1 -7.52 13.12 4.19
CA MET A 1 -8.07 11.74 4.24
C MET A 1 -6.96 10.74 4.09
N TRP A 2 -7.02 9.69 4.85
CA TRP A 2 -5.99 8.68 4.87
C TRP A 2 -6.44 7.44 4.12
N PHE A 3 -5.53 6.88 3.34
CA PHE A 3 -5.78 5.68 2.54
C PHE A 3 -4.66 4.70 2.76
N VAL A 4 -4.91 3.45 2.39
CA VAL A 4 -3.86 2.44 2.30
C VAL A 4 -3.76 2.01 0.85
N PHE A 5 -2.55 2.05 0.32
CA PHE A 5 -2.25 1.53 -1.01
C PHE A 5 -1.46 0.25 -0.88
N GLU A 6 -1.91 -0.81 -1.53
CA GLU A 6 -1.17 -2.06 -1.56
C GLU A 6 -1.00 -2.57 -2.98
N ALA A 7 0.10 -3.27 -3.21
CA ALA A 7 0.38 -3.88 -4.51
C ALA A 7 1.51 -4.90 -4.35
N GLU A 8 1.59 -5.84 -5.32
CA GLU A 8 2.82 -6.56 -5.56
C GLU A 8 3.69 -5.71 -6.47
N TYR A 9 5.00 -5.84 -6.31
CA TYR A 9 5.94 -5.06 -7.10
C TYR A 9 6.77 -5.99 -7.98
N ALA A 10 7.21 -5.47 -9.13
CA ALA A 10 8.04 -6.24 -10.04
C ALA A 10 9.36 -6.61 -9.38
N ILE A 11 9.82 -7.83 -9.61
CA ILE A 11 11.12 -8.28 -9.14
C ILE A 11 12.09 -8.19 -10.30
N GLU A 12 13.16 -7.42 -10.10
CA GLU A 12 14.18 -7.18 -11.10
C GLU A 12 15.55 -7.46 -10.49
N ASP A 13 16.33 -8.30 -11.14
CA ASP A 13 17.65 -8.71 -10.63
C ASP A 13 17.57 -9.28 -9.21
N GLY A 14 16.52 -10.02 -8.91
CA GLY A 14 16.33 -10.67 -7.63
C GLY A 14 15.86 -9.73 -6.53
N ARG A 15 15.49 -8.50 -6.85
CA ARG A 15 15.03 -7.50 -5.88
C ARG A 15 13.70 -6.91 -6.30
N ALA A 16 12.88 -6.57 -5.31
CA ALA A 16 11.65 -5.85 -5.58
C ALA A 16 11.98 -4.42 -6.03
N ASN A 17 11.37 -4.00 -7.13
CA ASN A 17 11.49 -2.62 -7.59
C ASN A 17 10.26 -1.85 -7.08
N TRP A 18 10.46 -1.08 -6.02
CA TRP A 18 9.36 -0.35 -5.34
C TRP A 18 8.80 0.81 -6.17
N ASN A 19 9.36 1.05 -7.34
CA ASN A 19 8.84 2.04 -8.28
C ASN A 19 7.98 1.41 -9.38
N ARG A 20 7.83 0.08 -9.37
CA ARG A 20 7.08 -0.62 -10.42
C ARG A 20 6.05 -1.57 -9.84
N PRO A 21 4.95 -1.04 -9.34
CA PRO A 21 3.84 -1.88 -8.90
C PRO A 21 3.23 -2.60 -10.10
N ILE A 22 2.81 -3.84 -9.86
CA ILE A 22 2.13 -4.63 -10.90
C ILE A 22 0.67 -4.20 -10.92
N PRO A 23 0.19 -3.62 -12.04
CA PRO A 23 -1.14 -2.98 -12.06
C PRO A 23 -2.29 -3.85 -11.59
N GLU A 24 -2.29 -5.14 -11.94
CA GLU A 24 -3.38 -6.04 -11.60
C GLU A 24 -3.48 -6.29 -10.09
N THR A 25 -2.43 -5.99 -9.35
CA THR A 25 -2.40 -6.24 -7.91
C THR A 25 -2.66 -5.00 -7.08
N MET A 26 -2.77 -3.84 -7.73
CA MET A 26 -2.94 -2.57 -7.03
C MET A 26 -4.32 -2.49 -6.40
N ALA A 27 -4.35 -2.07 -5.13
CA ALA A 27 -5.62 -1.89 -4.42
C ALA A 27 -5.52 -0.70 -3.47
N TRP A 28 -6.63 0.02 -3.35
CA TRP A 28 -6.77 1.13 -2.44
C TRP A 28 -7.81 0.81 -1.39
N HIS A 29 -7.52 1.16 -0.15
CA HIS A 29 -8.44 1.01 0.98
C HIS A 29 -8.65 2.36 1.64
N GLY A 30 -9.83 2.62 2.13
CA GLY A 30 -10.19 3.87 2.77
C GLY A 30 -11.42 4.47 2.14
N PRO A 31 -11.72 5.71 2.46
CA PRO A 31 -10.93 6.63 3.28
C PRO A 31 -11.02 6.35 4.79
N TYR A 32 -9.96 6.70 5.50
CA TYR A 32 -9.91 6.62 6.96
C TYR A 32 -9.76 8.03 7.54
N ALA A 33 -10.35 8.24 8.70
CA ALA A 33 -10.34 9.58 9.33
C ALA A 33 -8.98 9.92 9.91
N THR A 34 -8.23 8.92 10.38
CA THR A 34 -6.95 9.14 11.04
C THR A 34 -5.85 8.26 10.47
N ALA A 35 -4.61 8.73 10.61
CA ALA A 35 -3.45 7.93 10.22
C ALA A 35 -3.39 6.62 11.02
N ALA A 36 -3.78 6.65 12.30
CA ALA A 36 -3.75 5.45 13.14
C ALA A 36 -4.66 4.36 12.59
N GLU A 37 -5.86 4.71 12.13
CA GLU A 37 -6.77 3.74 11.51
C GLU A 37 -6.17 3.16 10.24
N ALA A 38 -5.61 4.02 9.39
CA ALA A 38 -4.98 3.58 8.15
C ALA A 38 -3.79 2.66 8.44
N ASP A 39 -2.96 2.99 9.41
CA ASP A 39 -1.80 2.19 9.79
C ASP A 39 -2.22 0.79 10.26
N LYS A 40 -3.31 0.67 10.99
CA LYS A 40 -3.84 -0.63 11.41
C LYS A 40 -4.19 -1.48 10.19
N VAL A 41 -4.84 -0.88 9.20
CA VAL A 41 -5.21 -1.60 7.98
C VAL A 41 -3.98 -1.97 7.20
N ALA A 42 -3.02 -1.07 7.04
CA ALA A 42 -1.78 -1.35 6.32
C ALA A 42 -1.05 -2.53 6.96
N THR A 43 -0.94 -2.54 8.29
CA THR A 43 -0.30 -3.62 9.03
C THR A 43 -1.04 -4.94 8.80
N ALA A 44 -2.36 -4.93 8.90
CA ALA A 44 -3.16 -6.13 8.69
C ALA A 44 -2.99 -6.67 7.28
N ARG A 45 -2.94 -5.78 6.28
CA ARG A 45 -2.76 -6.21 4.89
C ARG A 45 -1.37 -6.78 4.64
N MET A 46 -0.35 -6.23 5.29
CA MET A 46 1.00 -6.78 5.17
C MET A 46 1.08 -8.18 5.79
N TRP A 47 0.44 -8.39 6.94
CA TRP A 47 0.40 -9.72 7.55
C TRP A 47 -0.38 -10.72 6.71
N ALA A 48 -1.49 -10.29 6.11
CA ALA A 48 -2.28 -11.16 5.25
C ALA A 48 -1.50 -11.65 4.03
N ASN A 49 -0.48 -10.90 3.60
CA ASN A 49 0.31 -11.21 2.42
C ASN A 49 1.78 -11.45 2.76
N VAL A 50 2.05 -11.91 3.99
CA VAL A 50 3.41 -12.06 4.49
C VAL A 50 4.25 -13.03 3.66
N ASP A 51 3.62 -14.01 3.02
CA ASP A 51 4.32 -14.99 2.19
C ASP A 51 4.66 -14.47 0.79
N ILE A 52 4.20 -13.29 0.43
CA ILE A 52 4.47 -12.71 -0.87
C ILE A 52 5.59 -11.68 -0.70
N TYR A 53 6.78 -12.06 -1.15
CA TYR A 53 8.00 -11.28 -0.92
C TYR A 53 7.88 -9.80 -1.34
N ALA A 54 7.32 -9.55 -2.50
CA ALA A 54 7.31 -8.20 -3.08
C ALA A 54 5.97 -7.47 -2.87
N HIS A 55 5.14 -7.93 -1.93
CA HIS A 55 3.88 -7.25 -1.62
C HIS A 55 4.09 -6.22 -0.53
N LYS A 56 3.53 -5.03 -0.70
CA LYS A 56 3.66 -3.97 0.29
C LYS A 56 2.37 -3.16 0.39
N ALA A 57 1.99 -2.84 1.62
CA ALA A 57 0.90 -1.94 1.92
C ALA A 57 1.46 -0.73 2.67
N ARG A 58 1.01 0.46 2.30
CA ARG A 58 1.49 1.68 2.96
C ARG A 58 0.35 2.67 3.14
N THR A 59 0.50 3.52 4.16
CA THR A 59 -0.42 4.59 4.45
C THR A 59 -0.10 5.80 3.57
N VAL A 60 -1.14 6.38 2.99
CA VAL A 60 -1.00 7.54 2.10
C VAL A 60 -1.98 8.62 2.55
N ASP A 61 -1.49 9.84 2.69
CA ASP A 61 -2.34 10.99 2.98
C ASP A 61 -2.71 11.67 1.66
N LEU A 62 -3.98 11.53 1.30
CA LEU A 62 -4.50 12.19 0.10
C LEU A 62 -5.37 13.37 0.53
N THR A 63 -4.72 14.34 1.12
CA THR A 63 -5.38 15.59 1.47
C THR A 63 -5.78 16.32 0.20
N ALA A 64 -7.00 16.82 0.17
CA ALA A 64 -7.45 17.58 -0.99
C ALA A 64 -6.49 18.74 -1.24
N PRO A 65 -6.12 18.97 -2.49
CA PRO A 65 -5.22 20.09 -2.78
C PRO A 65 -5.87 21.41 -2.39
N ASN A 66 -5.04 22.29 -1.90
CA ASN A 66 -5.50 23.64 -1.62
C ASN A 66 -5.62 24.42 -2.91
N GLU A 67 -6.76 24.89 -3.12
CA GLU A 67 -7.03 25.72 -4.30
C GLU A 67 -6.69 27.16 -4.08
#